data_4a9fe0289dc72804ef75e5ec0d7fed78
#
_entry.id   4a9fe0289dc72804ef75e5ec0d7fed78
#
_cell.length_a   1.000
_cell.length_b   1.000
_cell.length_c   1.000
_cell.angle_alpha   90.00
_cell.angle_beta   90.00
_cell.angle_gamma   90.00
#
_symmetry.space_group_name_H-M   'P 1'
#
loop_
_entity.id
_entity.type
_entity.pdbx_description
1 polymer ?
#
loop_
_entity_poly.entity_id
_entity_poly.type
_entity_poly.pdbx_seq_one_letter_code
_entity_poly.pdbx_strand_id
1 'polypeptide(L)'
;YSLRSGLEAARQLIAADPKPTAIFAANDDMAVGAMTAVMAAGFQVPGEISIAGYDDTRLASAVWPPLTTIRQPVAEMGRRAAERLMRSDDDKGMEEVFDFDLIIRQSTGKVSV
;
A
#
# COMPACT_ATOMS: atom_id res chain seq x y z
N TYR A 1 3.79 2.27 -11.18
CA TYR A 1 3.41 2.67 -9.82
C TYR A 1 2.71 4.04 -9.84
N SER A 2 1.43 4.07 -10.24
CA SER A 2 0.64 5.29 -10.31
C SER A 2 -0.81 5.02 -9.91
N LEU A 3 -1.55 6.06 -9.55
CA LEU A 3 -2.99 5.99 -9.28
C LEU A 3 -3.74 5.35 -10.46
N ARG A 4 -3.39 5.76 -11.68
CA ARG A 4 -4.01 5.22 -12.91
C ARG A 4 -3.76 3.72 -13.07
N SER A 5 -2.54 3.24 -12.87
CA SER A 5 -2.22 1.82 -13.00
C SER A 5 -2.95 0.98 -11.93
N GLY A 6 -3.09 1.50 -10.71
CA GLY A 6 -3.89 0.88 -9.64
C GLY A 6 -5.37 0.80 -10.00
N LEU A 7 -5.92 1.86 -10.56
CA LEU A 7 -7.31 1.91 -11.04
C LEU A 7 -7.59 0.88 -12.15
N GLU A 8 -6.71 0.81 -13.14
CA GLU A 8 -6.84 -0.14 -14.26
C GLU A 8 -6.72 -1.60 -13.79
N ALA A 9 -5.74 -1.90 -12.92
CA ALA A 9 -5.57 -3.23 -12.34
C ALA A 9 -6.77 -3.67 -11.49
N ALA A 10 -7.29 -2.75 -10.65
CA ALA A 10 -8.45 -3.06 -9.82
C ALA A 10 -9.71 -3.32 -10.63
N ARG A 11 -9.92 -2.62 -11.76
CA ARG A 11 -11.03 -2.92 -12.68
C ARG A 11 -11.00 -4.35 -13.20
N GLN A 12 -9.82 -4.88 -13.50
CA GLN A 12 -9.65 -6.27 -13.92
C GLN A 12 -9.92 -7.24 -12.77
N LEU A 13 -9.42 -6.94 -11.57
CA LEU A 13 -9.61 -7.78 -10.39
C LEU A 13 -11.08 -7.90 -9.98
N ILE A 14 -11.84 -6.82 -9.98
CA ILE A 14 -13.27 -6.84 -9.60
C ILE A 14 -14.16 -7.46 -10.68
N ALA A 15 -13.67 -7.59 -11.90
CA ALA A 15 -14.37 -8.32 -12.98
C ALA A 15 -14.10 -9.83 -12.95
N ALA A 16 -13.17 -10.30 -12.12
CA ALA A 16 -12.85 -11.72 -11.99
C ALA A 16 -13.94 -12.49 -11.22
N ASP A 17 -14.01 -13.80 -11.46
CA ASP A 17 -14.86 -14.72 -10.73
C ASP A 17 -14.01 -15.89 -10.19
N PRO A 18 -13.90 -16.09 -8.87
CA PRO A 18 -14.52 -15.29 -7.81
C PRO A 18 -13.87 -13.90 -7.64
N LYS A 19 -14.71 -12.92 -7.28
CA LYS A 19 -14.25 -11.57 -6.99
C LYS A 19 -13.43 -11.51 -5.69
N PRO A 20 -12.32 -10.75 -5.63
CA PRO A 20 -11.54 -10.62 -4.40
C PRO A 20 -12.32 -9.87 -3.30
N THR A 21 -12.10 -10.26 -2.05
CA THR A 21 -12.60 -9.55 -0.86
C THR A 21 -11.60 -8.53 -0.30
N ALA A 22 -10.37 -8.55 -0.80
CA ALA A 22 -9.32 -7.59 -0.45
C ALA A 22 -8.35 -7.38 -1.60
N ILE A 23 -7.79 -6.17 -1.70
CA ILE A 23 -6.73 -5.81 -2.64
C ILE A 23 -5.60 -5.16 -1.83
N PHE A 24 -4.39 -5.70 -1.98
CA PHE A 24 -3.16 -5.08 -1.48
C PHE A 24 -2.41 -4.48 -2.66
N ALA A 25 -2.23 -3.18 -2.64
CA ALA A 25 -1.55 -2.44 -3.70
C ALA A 25 -0.08 -2.20 -3.36
N ALA A 26 0.77 -2.13 -4.37
CA ALA A 26 2.22 -1.99 -4.21
C ALA A 26 2.66 -0.65 -3.58
N ASN A 27 1.81 0.39 -3.67
CA ASN A 27 1.99 1.66 -2.97
C ASN A 27 0.64 2.34 -2.73
N ASP A 28 0.65 3.45 -2.00
CA ASP A 28 -0.57 4.19 -1.65
C ASP A 28 -1.26 4.83 -2.85
N ASP A 29 -0.50 5.32 -3.83
CA ASP A 29 -1.09 5.88 -5.06
C ASP A 29 -1.90 4.83 -5.82
N MET A 30 -1.35 3.62 -5.97
CA MET A 30 -2.07 2.50 -6.59
C MET A 30 -3.26 2.06 -5.75
N ALA A 31 -3.14 2.06 -4.41
CA ALA A 31 -4.24 1.74 -3.51
C ALA A 31 -5.41 2.72 -3.65
N VAL A 32 -5.13 4.01 -3.76
CA VAL A 32 -6.16 5.04 -4.00
C VAL A 32 -6.80 4.87 -5.39
N GLY A 33 -6.02 4.52 -6.39
CA GLY A 33 -6.55 4.14 -7.71
C GLY A 33 -7.48 2.94 -7.63
N ALA A 34 -7.10 1.91 -6.89
CA ALA A 34 -7.93 0.72 -6.66
C ALA A 34 -9.22 1.06 -5.91
N MET A 35 -9.14 1.89 -4.84
CA MET A 35 -10.34 2.39 -4.13
C MET A 35 -11.29 3.10 -5.07
N THR A 36 -10.76 3.96 -5.92
CA THR A 36 -11.57 4.71 -6.91
C THR A 36 -12.31 3.76 -7.85
N ALA A 37 -11.64 2.73 -8.37
CA ALA A 37 -12.25 1.75 -9.26
C ALA A 37 -13.34 0.91 -8.56
N VAL A 38 -13.05 0.45 -7.34
CA VAL A 38 -13.96 -0.36 -6.52
C VAL A 38 -15.22 0.42 -6.20
N MET A 39 -15.09 1.66 -5.72
CA MET A 39 -16.22 2.51 -5.37
C MET A 39 -17.02 2.97 -6.59
N ALA A 40 -16.35 3.27 -7.71
CA ALA A 40 -17.02 3.60 -8.98
C ALA A 40 -17.82 2.42 -9.56
N ALA A 41 -17.42 1.19 -9.25
CA ALA A 41 -18.17 -0.02 -9.61
C ALA A 41 -19.33 -0.34 -8.64
N GLY A 42 -19.56 0.50 -7.62
CA GLY A 42 -20.66 0.38 -6.67
C GLY A 42 -20.36 -0.48 -5.44
N PHE A 43 -19.11 -0.95 -5.25
CA PHE A 43 -18.74 -1.72 -4.07
C PHE A 43 -18.32 -0.82 -2.90
N GLN A 44 -18.56 -1.29 -1.69
CA GLN A 44 -18.20 -0.58 -0.46
C GLN A 44 -16.77 -0.95 -0.01
N VAL A 45 -15.99 0.07 0.37
CA VAL A 45 -14.70 -0.09 1.03
C VAL A 45 -14.84 0.38 2.49
N PRO A 46 -14.56 -0.46 3.49
CA PRO A 46 -14.10 -1.85 3.43
C PRO A 46 -15.22 -2.91 3.40
N GLY A 47 -16.48 -2.50 3.37
CA GLY A 47 -17.64 -3.38 3.59
C GLY A 47 -17.67 -4.63 2.71
N GLU A 48 -17.30 -4.51 1.44
CA GLU A 48 -17.27 -5.61 0.48
C GLU A 48 -15.84 -5.96 0.03
N ILE A 49 -14.99 -4.94 -0.14
CA ILE A 49 -13.60 -5.11 -0.57
C ILE A 49 -12.71 -4.24 0.31
N SER A 50 -11.80 -4.87 1.06
CA SER A 50 -10.76 -4.18 1.81
C SER A 50 -9.64 -3.73 0.88
N ILE A 51 -9.06 -2.53 1.13
CA ILE A 51 -7.93 -2.01 0.35
C ILE A 51 -6.80 -1.65 1.31
N ALA A 52 -5.60 -2.10 1.01
CA ALA A 52 -4.39 -1.71 1.72
C ALA A 52 -3.30 -1.24 0.75
N GLY A 53 -2.48 -0.32 1.20
CA GLY A 53 -1.37 0.27 0.45
C GLY A 53 -0.02 0.06 1.11
N TYR A 54 0.98 0.83 0.66
CA TYR A 54 2.36 0.76 1.12
C TYR A 54 2.98 2.15 1.00
N ASP A 55 3.80 2.58 1.95
CA ASP A 55 4.59 3.80 2.11
C ASP A 55 4.07 4.79 3.17
N ASP A 56 2.79 4.78 3.54
CA ASP A 56 2.16 5.75 4.45
C ASP A 56 2.41 7.21 4.03
N THR A 57 2.12 7.49 2.77
CA THR A 57 2.19 8.85 2.23
C THR A 57 1.09 9.75 2.81
N ARG A 58 1.21 11.06 2.61
CA ARG A 58 0.15 12.01 3.01
C ARG A 58 -1.21 11.67 2.41
N LEU A 59 -1.22 11.08 1.22
CA LEU A 59 -2.43 10.66 0.53
C LEU A 59 -3.21 9.61 1.33
N ALA A 60 -2.51 8.67 2.01
CA ALA A 60 -3.14 7.61 2.78
C ALA A 60 -4.08 8.12 3.88
N SER A 61 -3.75 9.23 4.52
CA SER A 61 -4.59 9.85 5.54
C SER A 61 -5.60 10.88 5.00
N ALA A 62 -5.41 11.35 3.77
CA ALA A 62 -6.22 12.40 3.16
C ALA A 62 -7.43 11.87 2.37
N VAL A 63 -7.40 10.60 1.95
CA VAL A 63 -8.49 9.96 1.20
C VAL A 63 -9.59 9.45 2.12
N TRP A 64 -10.76 9.16 1.57
CA TRP A 64 -11.88 8.61 2.31
C TRP A 64 -12.39 7.31 1.67
N PRO A 65 -12.50 6.19 2.45
CA PRO A 65 -12.01 6.04 3.82
C PRO A 65 -10.48 6.16 3.92
N PRO A 66 -9.92 6.59 5.06
CA PRO A 66 -8.47 6.64 5.24
C PRO A 66 -7.82 5.27 5.04
N LEU A 67 -6.69 5.24 4.35
CA LEU A 67 -6.06 4.04 3.84
C LEU A 67 -5.20 3.33 4.90
N THR A 68 -5.45 2.05 5.13
CA THR A 68 -4.55 1.13 5.82
C THR A 68 -3.31 0.92 4.96
N THR A 69 -2.13 1.05 5.55
CA THR A 69 -0.86 1.01 4.80
C THR A 69 0.31 0.57 5.66
N ILE A 70 1.45 0.30 5.04
CA ILE A 70 2.72 -0.01 5.70
C ILE A 70 3.56 1.27 5.77
N ARG A 71 4.06 1.60 6.96
CA ARG A 71 5.05 2.68 7.16
C ARG A 71 6.43 2.09 7.29
N GLN A 72 7.32 2.45 6.35
CA GLN A 72 8.73 2.10 6.42
C GLN A 72 9.51 3.16 7.22
N PRO A 73 10.62 2.80 7.91
CA PRO A 73 11.49 3.76 8.58
C PRO A 73 12.44 4.43 7.57
N VAL A 74 11.90 5.18 6.60
CA VAL A 74 12.63 5.71 5.44
C VAL A 74 13.80 6.60 5.85
N ALA A 75 13.65 7.41 6.91
CA ALA A 75 14.72 8.27 7.42
C ALA A 75 15.90 7.43 7.95
N GLU A 76 15.60 6.38 8.70
CA GLU A 76 16.62 5.45 9.22
C GLU A 76 17.30 4.68 8.09
N MET A 77 16.53 4.19 7.11
CA MET A 77 17.08 3.51 5.92
C MET A 77 18.04 4.42 5.15
N GLY A 78 17.64 5.69 4.94
CA GLY A 78 18.48 6.68 4.26
C GLY A 78 19.77 6.99 5.03
N ARG A 79 19.67 7.16 6.37
CA ARG A 79 20.84 7.37 7.23
C ARG A 79 21.82 6.19 7.16
N ARG A 80 21.32 4.97 7.27
CA ARG A 80 22.14 3.75 7.21
C ARG A 80 22.79 3.55 5.83
N ALA A 81 22.04 3.83 4.76
CA ALA A 81 22.59 3.78 3.41
C ALA A 81 23.75 4.78 3.23
N ALA A 82 23.58 6.03 3.70
CA ALA A 82 24.64 7.04 3.64
C ALA A 82 25.88 6.64 4.46
N GLU A 83 25.69 6.12 5.68
CA GLU A 83 26.79 5.63 6.50
C GLU A 83 27.59 4.52 5.81
N ARG A 84 26.90 3.58 5.14
CA ARG A 84 27.53 2.49 4.39
C ARG A 84 28.36 3.00 3.21
N LEU A 85 27.83 3.97 2.46
CA LEU A 85 28.56 4.60 1.35
C LEU A 85 29.82 5.34 1.80
N MET A 86 29.83 5.86 3.03
CA MET A 86 30.97 6.58 3.59
C MET A 86 32.03 5.65 4.21
N ARG A 87 31.70 4.40 4.49
CA ARG A 87 32.64 3.37 4.96
C ARG A 87 33.32 2.71 3.77
N SER A 88 34.63 2.39 3.91
CA SER A 88 35.35 1.68 2.86
C SER A 88 34.93 0.21 2.77
N ASP A 89 34.87 -0.29 1.61
CA ASP A 89 34.78 -1.62 0.98
C ASP A 89 34.36 -2.90 1.76
N ASP A 90 34.45 -2.97 3.07
CA ASP A 90 34.26 -4.21 3.84
C ASP A 90 32.77 -4.62 3.99
N ASP A 91 31.83 -3.73 3.66
CA ASP A 91 30.38 -3.95 3.79
C ASP A 91 29.66 -4.25 2.46
N LYS A 92 30.40 -4.59 1.41
CA LYS A 92 29.79 -4.91 0.10
C LYS A 92 29.00 -6.20 0.18
N GLY A 93 27.67 -6.08 -0.08
CA GLY A 93 26.77 -7.21 -0.18
C GLY A 93 26.07 -7.60 1.13
N MET A 94 26.23 -6.86 2.22
CA MET A 94 25.44 -7.08 3.43
C MET A 94 24.00 -6.57 3.24
N GLU A 95 23.06 -7.48 3.42
CA GLU A 95 21.65 -7.17 3.47
C GLU A 95 21.29 -6.68 4.89
N GLU A 96 20.52 -5.60 4.98
CA GLU A 96 20.00 -5.07 6.24
C GLU A 96 18.48 -4.98 6.13
N VAL A 97 17.78 -5.61 7.05
CA VAL A 97 16.32 -5.59 7.12
C VAL A 97 15.90 -4.64 8.23
N PHE A 98 14.95 -3.78 7.94
CA PHE A 98 14.38 -2.82 8.88
C PHE A 98 12.98 -3.26 9.32
N ASP A 99 12.63 -3.00 10.56
CA ASP A 99 11.26 -3.14 11.05
C ASP A 99 10.35 -2.10 10.39
N PHE A 100 9.07 -2.44 10.29
CA PHE A 100 8.03 -1.59 9.72
C PHE A 100 6.82 -1.52 10.64
N ASP A 101 5.97 -0.51 10.43
CA ASP A 101 4.70 -0.37 11.14
C ASP A 101 3.51 -0.65 10.20
N LEU A 102 2.56 -1.47 10.67
CA LEU A 102 1.26 -1.58 10.03
C LEU A 102 0.33 -0.48 10.58
N ILE A 103 -0.04 0.46 9.73
CA ILE A 103 -0.92 1.58 10.07
C ILE A 103 -2.34 1.21 9.67
N ILE A 104 -3.12 0.70 10.63
CA ILE A 104 -4.50 0.29 10.39
C ILE A 104 -5.39 1.53 10.41
N ARG A 105 -6.15 1.73 9.32
CA ARG A 105 -7.14 2.78 9.16
C ARG A 105 -8.49 2.19 8.77
N GLN A 106 -9.32 2.92 8.02
CA GLN A 106 -10.72 2.57 7.76
C GLN A 106 -10.95 1.86 6.41
N SER A 107 -9.91 1.69 5.59
CA SER A 107 -10.04 1.03 4.29
C SER A 107 -9.99 -0.51 4.35
N THR A 108 -9.76 -1.07 5.54
CA THR A 108 -9.75 -2.52 5.78
C THR A 108 -10.72 -2.89 6.88
N GLY A 109 -11.35 -4.06 6.77
CA GLY A 109 -12.31 -4.56 7.73
C GLY A 109 -12.46 -6.08 7.67
N LYS A 110 -13.40 -6.60 8.45
CA LYS A 110 -13.73 -8.03 8.42
C LYS A 110 -14.35 -8.42 7.08
N VAL A 111 -14.01 -9.62 6.60
CA VAL A 111 -14.64 -10.19 5.41
C VAL A 111 -16.13 -10.40 5.69
N SER A 112 -16.96 -9.84 4.83
CA SER A 112 -18.40 -10.13 4.83
C SER A 112 -18.62 -11.47 4.12
N VAL A 113 -19.06 -12.45 4.87
CA VAL A 113 -19.42 -13.77 4.36
C VAL A 113 -20.91 -13.89 4.12
#